data_05f46ec339132de1bc65ff74dfa8c57d
#
_entry.id   05f46ec339132de1bc65ff74dfa8c57d
#
_cell.length_a   1.000
_cell.length_b   1.000
_cell.length_c   1.000
_cell.angle_alpha   90.00
_cell.angle_beta   90.00
_cell.angle_gamma   90.00
#
_symmetry.space_group_name_H-M   'P 1'
#
loop_
_entity.id
_entity.type
_entity.pdbx_description
1 polymer ?
#
loop_
_entity_poly.entity_id
_entity_poly.type
_entity_poly.pdbx_seq_one_letter_code
_entity_poly.pdbx_strand_id
1 'polypeptide(L)'
;MPIAKGTAEMGPSAFTMKGLESGLDLLASVGKPVVITEFNPPSREGKRKGPMPQGLTQEELAAWTVNYFTLVFSKPYTLGLSRWFVADGARGADAGVLTKDGTKKPVYFALKKLLKETWNTDWSGAVTDGKASFRGFYGTYELTADGYAPSRVTYGSAEQRAATVVMQRQ
;
A
#
# COMPACT_ATOMS: atom_id res chain seq x y z
N MET A 1 12.05 -6.96 -3.11
CA MET A 1 11.49 -8.00 -2.23
C MET A 1 11.20 -9.22 -3.07
N PRO A 2 11.66 -10.42 -2.70
CA PRO A 2 11.24 -11.62 -3.42
C PRO A 2 9.75 -11.86 -3.17
N ILE A 3 8.97 -12.01 -4.22
CA ILE A 3 7.59 -12.49 -4.16
C ILE A 3 7.64 -13.86 -3.50
N ALA A 4 6.90 -14.04 -2.41
CA ALA A 4 6.84 -15.34 -1.75
C ALA A 4 6.43 -16.41 -2.79
N LYS A 5 7.27 -17.42 -2.99
CA LYS A 5 6.95 -18.57 -3.85
C LYS A 5 5.63 -19.16 -3.35
N GLY A 6 4.62 -19.22 -4.21
CA GLY A 6 3.33 -19.84 -3.92
C GLY A 6 2.10 -18.93 -4.02
N THR A 7 2.25 -17.59 -3.95
CA THR A 7 1.11 -16.67 -4.05
C THR A 7 0.76 -16.28 -5.49
N ALA A 8 1.65 -16.50 -6.45
CA ALA A 8 1.45 -16.13 -7.86
C ALA A 8 0.63 -17.15 -8.68
N GLU A 9 0.46 -18.39 -8.17
CA GLU A 9 -0.09 -19.50 -8.96
C GLU A 9 -1.46 -19.99 -8.47
N MET A 10 -2.04 -19.39 -7.44
CA MET A 10 -3.24 -19.89 -6.78
C MET A 10 -4.50 -19.15 -7.25
N GLY A 11 -4.95 -19.43 -8.48
CA GLY A 11 -6.22 -18.91 -8.98
C GLY A 11 -6.29 -18.92 -10.50
N PRO A 12 -7.48 -18.62 -11.08
CA PRO A 12 -7.61 -18.32 -12.49
C PRO A 12 -6.60 -17.25 -12.90
N SER A 13 -6.05 -17.33 -14.11
CA SER A 13 -4.97 -16.45 -14.60
C SER A 13 -5.26 -14.95 -14.42
N ALA A 14 -6.54 -14.56 -14.43
CA ALA A 14 -6.99 -13.19 -14.20
C ALA A 14 -6.74 -12.67 -12.77
N PHE A 15 -6.54 -13.54 -11.78
CA PHE A 15 -6.33 -13.20 -10.37
C PHE A 15 -4.89 -13.45 -9.89
N THR A 16 -4.01 -13.84 -10.79
CA THR A 16 -2.56 -13.75 -10.53
C THR A 16 -2.14 -12.28 -10.50
N MET A 17 -1.04 -11.96 -9.83
CA MET A 17 -0.52 -10.57 -9.84
C MET A 17 -0.32 -10.05 -11.27
N LYS A 18 0.17 -10.89 -12.18
CA LYS A 18 0.31 -10.56 -13.60
C LYS A 18 -1.04 -10.30 -14.29
N GLY A 19 -2.06 -11.11 -14.01
CA GLY A 19 -3.39 -10.92 -14.57
C GLY A 19 -4.06 -9.65 -14.04
N LEU A 20 -3.91 -9.36 -12.74
CA LEU A 20 -4.38 -8.12 -12.11
C LEU A 20 -3.66 -6.90 -12.68
N GLU A 21 -2.34 -6.99 -12.87
CA GLU A 21 -1.56 -5.94 -13.53
C GLU A 21 -2.08 -5.65 -14.93
N SER A 22 -2.25 -6.68 -15.76
CA SER A 22 -2.78 -6.54 -17.11
C SER A 22 -4.17 -5.91 -17.13
N GLY A 23 -5.03 -6.28 -16.15
CA GLY A 23 -6.35 -5.69 -16.00
C GLY A 23 -6.30 -4.20 -15.64
N LEU A 24 -5.42 -3.81 -14.73
CA LEU A 24 -5.19 -2.40 -14.37
C LEU A 24 -4.66 -1.58 -15.56
N ASP A 25 -3.68 -2.12 -16.29
CA ASP A 25 -3.10 -1.46 -17.46
C ASP A 25 -4.13 -1.29 -18.60
N LEU A 26 -5.04 -2.29 -18.76
CA LEU A 26 -6.16 -2.17 -19.69
C LEU A 26 -7.12 -1.05 -19.29
N LEU A 27 -7.48 -0.94 -18.00
CA LEU A 27 -8.31 0.17 -17.53
C LEU A 27 -7.64 1.53 -17.75
N ALA A 28 -6.32 1.60 -17.50
CA ALA A 28 -5.54 2.81 -17.72
C ALA A 28 -5.50 3.27 -19.18
N SER A 29 -5.69 2.37 -20.15
CA SER A 29 -5.72 2.71 -21.58
C SER A 29 -6.83 3.68 -21.97
N VAL A 30 -7.84 3.84 -21.12
CA VAL A 30 -8.90 4.87 -21.27
C VAL A 30 -8.36 6.30 -21.04
N GLY A 31 -7.14 6.46 -20.51
CA GLY A 31 -6.52 7.75 -20.25
C GLY A 31 -7.12 8.50 -19.06
N LYS A 32 -7.74 7.79 -18.14
CA LYS A 32 -8.29 8.36 -16.89
C LYS A 32 -7.64 7.73 -15.66
N PRO A 33 -7.53 8.48 -14.56
CA PRO A 33 -7.11 7.90 -13.30
C PRO A 33 -8.02 6.77 -12.84
N VAL A 34 -7.44 5.76 -12.18
CA VAL A 34 -8.13 4.57 -11.70
C VAL A 34 -8.22 4.60 -10.17
N VAL A 35 -9.41 4.34 -9.64
CA VAL A 35 -9.65 4.12 -8.21
C VAL A 35 -10.28 2.75 -8.03
N ILE A 36 -9.69 1.92 -7.18
CA ILE A 36 -10.28 0.64 -6.77
C ILE A 36 -11.15 0.92 -5.54
N THR A 37 -12.45 0.97 -5.74
CA THR A 37 -13.43 1.34 -4.70
C THR A 37 -13.75 0.20 -3.77
N GLU A 38 -13.61 -1.05 -4.24
CA GLU A 38 -13.96 -2.25 -3.51
C GLU A 38 -12.91 -3.35 -3.68
N PHE A 39 -12.22 -3.65 -2.61
CA PHE A 39 -11.27 -4.75 -2.55
C PHE A 39 -11.53 -5.60 -1.31
N ASN A 40 -11.86 -6.87 -1.52
CA ASN A 40 -12.30 -7.70 -0.41
C ASN A 40 -12.04 -9.19 -0.64
N PRO A 41 -10.78 -9.63 -0.71
CA PRO A 41 -10.45 -11.04 -0.91
C PRO A 41 -10.80 -11.85 0.34
N PRO A 42 -11.56 -12.95 0.21
CA PRO A 42 -11.85 -13.87 1.31
C PRO A 42 -10.68 -14.80 1.56
N SER A 43 -10.56 -15.33 2.78
CA SER A 43 -9.63 -16.40 3.11
C SER A 43 -10.19 -17.79 2.71
N ARG A 44 -9.41 -18.85 3.02
CA ARG A 44 -9.82 -20.25 2.80
C ARG A 44 -11.08 -20.65 3.57
N GLU A 45 -11.28 -20.04 4.72
CA GLU A 45 -12.39 -20.34 5.62
C GLU A 45 -13.70 -19.72 5.14
N GLY A 46 -13.63 -18.79 4.19
CA GLY A 46 -14.81 -18.17 3.60
C GLY A 46 -15.58 -19.12 2.70
N LYS A 47 -16.89 -19.20 2.93
CA LYS A 47 -17.81 -20.05 2.15
C LYS A 47 -18.15 -19.49 0.77
N ARG A 48 -17.53 -18.42 0.33
CA ARG A 48 -17.81 -17.80 -0.95
C ARG A 48 -17.17 -18.57 -2.11
N LYS A 49 -18.00 -18.97 -3.06
CA LYS A 49 -17.55 -19.39 -4.39
C LYS A 49 -17.37 -18.12 -5.25
N GLY A 50 -16.24 -17.96 -5.88
CA GLY A 50 -15.98 -16.79 -6.75
C GLY A 50 -14.60 -16.90 -7.42
N PRO A 51 -14.30 -16.01 -8.35
CA PRO A 51 -13.07 -16.06 -9.14
C PRO A 51 -11.81 -15.58 -8.37
N MET A 52 -11.96 -14.99 -7.18
CA MET A 52 -10.84 -14.55 -6.35
C MET A 52 -10.05 -15.75 -5.82
N PRO A 53 -8.77 -15.56 -5.46
CA PRO A 53 -7.97 -16.62 -4.84
C PRO A 53 -8.72 -17.20 -3.65
N GLN A 54 -9.01 -18.50 -3.73
CA GLN A 54 -9.67 -19.22 -2.66
C GLN A 54 -8.70 -20.26 -2.10
N GLY A 55 -8.92 -20.65 -0.86
CA GLY A 55 -8.06 -21.63 -0.21
C GLY A 55 -6.78 -21.06 0.38
N LEU A 56 -6.65 -19.75 0.51
CA LEU A 56 -5.54 -19.11 1.21
C LEU A 56 -5.72 -19.23 2.73
N THR A 57 -4.63 -19.53 3.43
CA THR A 57 -4.56 -19.32 4.88
C THR A 57 -4.61 -17.82 5.19
N GLN A 58 -4.78 -17.46 6.48
CA GLN A 58 -4.78 -16.03 6.87
C GLN A 58 -3.44 -15.35 6.58
N GLU A 59 -2.33 -16.07 6.70
CA GLU A 59 -0.97 -15.60 6.40
C GLU A 59 -0.76 -15.41 4.90
N GLU A 60 -1.20 -16.38 4.10
CA GLU A 60 -1.14 -16.28 2.64
C GLU A 60 -2.00 -15.13 2.12
N LEU A 61 -3.20 -14.94 2.69
CA LEU A 61 -4.07 -13.82 2.38
C LEU A 61 -3.42 -12.48 2.73
N ALA A 62 -2.74 -12.40 3.87
CA ALA A 62 -2.00 -11.21 4.26
C ALA A 62 -0.88 -10.88 3.27
N ALA A 63 -0.07 -11.88 2.89
CA ALA A 63 1.00 -11.72 1.92
C ALA A 63 0.46 -11.33 0.53
N TRP A 64 -0.60 -11.99 0.08
CA TRP A 64 -1.25 -11.69 -1.20
C TRP A 64 -1.82 -10.26 -1.21
N THR A 65 -2.43 -9.83 -0.11
CA THR A 65 -2.97 -8.47 0.03
C THR A 65 -1.86 -7.42 -0.04
N VAL A 66 -0.72 -7.64 0.62
CA VAL A 66 0.46 -6.75 0.55
C VAL A 66 0.97 -6.64 -0.89
N ASN A 67 1.06 -7.77 -1.61
CA ASN A 67 1.48 -7.77 -3.00
C ASN A 67 0.52 -6.97 -3.89
N TYR A 68 -0.78 -7.12 -3.70
CA TYR A 68 -1.78 -6.37 -4.46
C TYR A 68 -1.73 -4.87 -4.16
N PHE A 69 -1.62 -4.48 -2.88
CA PHE A 69 -1.44 -3.08 -2.50
C PHE A 69 -0.19 -2.50 -3.15
N THR A 70 0.91 -3.25 -3.14
CA THR A 70 2.18 -2.82 -3.76
C THR A 70 2.05 -2.68 -5.27
N LEU A 71 1.37 -3.61 -5.94
CA LEU A 71 1.07 -3.52 -7.37
C LEU A 71 0.28 -2.25 -7.68
N VAL A 72 -0.83 -2.01 -6.98
CA VAL A 72 -1.67 -0.81 -7.19
C VAL A 72 -0.87 0.46 -6.93
N PHE A 73 -0.12 0.53 -5.83
CA PHE A 73 0.71 1.69 -5.48
C PHE A 73 1.82 1.96 -6.51
N SER A 74 2.32 0.94 -7.18
CA SER A 74 3.38 1.09 -8.20
C SER A 74 2.90 1.72 -9.51
N LYS A 75 1.58 1.82 -9.72
CA LYS A 75 1.00 2.32 -10.97
C LYS A 75 0.70 3.82 -10.87
N PRO A 76 1.33 4.66 -11.72
CA PRO A 76 1.21 6.13 -11.62
C PRO A 76 -0.21 6.65 -11.94
N TYR A 77 -1.04 5.82 -12.55
CA TYR A 77 -2.42 6.15 -12.90
C TYR A 77 -3.44 5.78 -11.81
N THR A 78 -3.02 5.10 -10.74
CA THR A 78 -3.93 4.76 -9.64
C THR A 78 -3.94 5.86 -8.57
N LEU A 79 -5.13 6.26 -8.14
CA LEU A 79 -5.33 7.29 -7.11
C LEU A 79 -5.75 6.73 -5.76
N GLY A 80 -6.24 5.50 -5.71
CA GLY A 80 -6.69 4.93 -4.44
C GLY A 80 -7.11 3.47 -4.53
N LEU A 81 -7.09 2.83 -3.36
CA LEU A 81 -7.54 1.47 -3.14
C LEU A 81 -8.27 1.41 -1.79
N SER A 82 -9.54 1.02 -1.80
CA SER A 82 -10.37 0.88 -0.61
C SER A 82 -10.76 -0.57 -0.35
N ARG A 83 -10.62 -1.00 0.91
CA ARG A 83 -11.23 -2.26 1.35
C ARG A 83 -12.71 -2.02 1.68
N TRP A 84 -13.54 -3.02 1.31
CA TRP A 84 -14.97 -2.93 1.57
C TRP A 84 -15.34 -3.24 3.03
N PHE A 85 -14.74 -4.30 3.60
CA PHE A 85 -15.04 -4.70 4.97
C PHE A 85 -13.85 -4.48 5.91
N VAL A 86 -14.12 -3.86 7.04
CA VAL A 86 -13.17 -3.74 8.16
C VAL A 86 -13.22 -4.98 9.03
N ALA A 87 -14.42 -5.46 9.36
CA ALA A 87 -14.64 -6.64 10.21
C ALA A 87 -15.37 -7.76 9.47
N ASP A 88 -15.12 -8.99 9.91
CA ASP A 88 -15.85 -10.18 9.48
C ASP A 88 -17.33 -10.13 9.90
N GLY A 89 -18.15 -11.01 9.31
CA GLY A 89 -19.55 -11.19 9.72
C GLY A 89 -20.58 -10.39 8.92
N ALA A 90 -20.17 -9.43 8.08
CA ALA A 90 -21.03 -8.88 7.06
C ALA A 90 -21.11 -9.84 5.86
N ARG A 91 -21.68 -9.44 4.73
CA ARG A 91 -21.84 -10.27 3.52
C ARG A 91 -20.55 -10.95 2.99
N GLY A 92 -19.41 -10.61 3.56
CA GLY A 92 -18.08 -11.09 3.19
C GLY A 92 -17.49 -12.18 4.07
N ALA A 93 -18.29 -12.81 4.94
CA ALA A 93 -17.85 -13.90 5.82
C ALA A 93 -16.54 -13.60 6.57
N ASP A 94 -15.37 -13.87 6.02
CA ASP A 94 -14.05 -13.72 6.67
C ASP A 94 -13.10 -12.76 5.91
N ALA A 95 -13.64 -11.83 5.15
CA ALA A 95 -12.85 -10.90 4.33
C ALA A 95 -12.43 -9.61 5.05
N GLY A 96 -12.79 -9.43 6.31
CA GLY A 96 -12.34 -8.30 7.13
C GLY A 96 -10.85 -8.33 7.47
N VAL A 97 -10.33 -7.21 7.93
CA VAL A 97 -9.00 -7.13 8.58
C VAL A 97 -9.09 -7.45 10.07
N LEU A 98 -10.30 -7.42 10.63
CA LEU A 98 -10.65 -7.82 11.97
C LEU A 98 -11.61 -9.01 11.90
N THR A 99 -11.59 -9.86 12.91
CA THR A 99 -12.66 -10.83 13.16
C THR A 99 -13.94 -10.13 13.60
N LYS A 100 -15.06 -10.87 13.70
CA LYS A 100 -16.34 -10.31 14.13
C LYS A 100 -16.31 -9.71 15.54
N ASP A 101 -15.47 -10.25 16.42
CA ASP A 101 -15.28 -9.78 17.81
C ASP A 101 -14.22 -8.67 17.94
N GLY A 102 -13.66 -8.20 16.81
CA GLY A 102 -12.67 -7.13 16.77
C GLY A 102 -11.22 -7.57 16.90
N THR A 103 -10.93 -8.88 16.96
CA THR A 103 -9.56 -9.38 17.00
C THR A 103 -8.84 -9.09 15.70
N LYS A 104 -7.62 -8.59 15.76
CA LYS A 104 -6.80 -8.24 14.60
C LYS A 104 -6.27 -9.48 13.89
N LYS A 105 -6.51 -9.58 12.59
CA LYS A 105 -6.07 -10.69 11.75
C LYS A 105 -4.65 -10.44 11.21
N PRO A 106 -3.94 -11.46 10.71
CA PRO A 106 -2.61 -11.31 10.09
C PRO A 106 -2.56 -10.20 9.03
N VAL A 107 -3.60 -10.05 8.22
CA VAL A 107 -3.70 -9.00 7.20
C VAL A 107 -3.74 -7.58 7.78
N TYR A 108 -4.29 -7.40 9.01
CA TYR A 108 -4.25 -6.11 9.70
C TYR A 108 -2.80 -5.69 9.99
N PHE A 109 -2.01 -6.60 10.57
CA PHE A 109 -0.62 -6.32 10.93
C PHE A 109 0.25 -6.12 9.69
N ALA A 110 0.03 -6.91 8.65
CA ALA A 110 0.74 -6.79 7.38
C ALA A 110 0.48 -5.43 6.69
N LEU A 111 -0.77 -4.99 6.63
CA LEU A 111 -1.13 -3.68 6.09
C LEU A 111 -0.65 -2.53 6.98
N LYS A 112 -0.75 -2.66 8.31
CA LYS A 112 -0.20 -1.66 9.23
C LYS A 112 1.29 -1.47 8.99
N LYS A 113 2.06 -2.56 8.90
CA LYS A 113 3.49 -2.51 8.60
C LYS A 113 3.77 -1.88 7.24
N LEU A 114 3.03 -2.28 6.20
CA LEU A 114 3.19 -1.73 4.86
C LEU A 114 2.97 -0.21 4.83
N LEU A 115 1.83 0.24 5.39
CA LEU A 115 1.37 1.62 5.25
C LEU A 115 2.06 2.58 6.24
N LYS A 116 2.48 2.10 7.42
CA LYS A 116 3.01 2.96 8.49
C LYS A 116 4.53 2.87 8.68
N GLU A 117 5.15 1.80 8.15
CA GLU A 117 6.59 1.58 8.30
C GLU A 117 7.26 1.48 6.93
N THR A 118 6.83 0.54 6.06
CA THR A 118 7.49 0.29 4.77
C THR A 118 7.34 1.46 3.79
N TRP A 119 6.15 2.07 3.72
CA TRP A 119 5.85 3.21 2.86
C TRP A 119 5.94 4.56 3.59
N ASN A 120 6.50 4.55 4.78
CA ASN A 120 6.85 5.76 5.49
C ASN A 120 8.32 6.08 5.26
N THR A 121 8.65 7.36 5.09
CA THR A 121 10.02 7.83 5.03
C THR A 121 10.36 8.52 6.34
N ASP A 122 11.25 7.91 7.10
CA ASP A 122 11.91 8.49 8.26
C ASP A 122 13.41 8.47 7.99
N TRP A 123 14.04 9.65 7.94
CA TRP A 123 15.44 9.80 7.60
C TRP A 123 16.11 10.77 8.55
N SER A 124 17.28 10.41 9.00
CA SER A 124 18.18 11.30 9.74
C SER A 124 19.56 11.28 9.12
N GLY A 125 20.22 12.42 9.09
CA GLY A 125 21.57 12.53 8.52
C GLY A 125 22.12 13.94 8.61
N ALA A 126 23.38 14.11 8.21
CA ALA A 126 24.05 15.39 8.24
C ALA A 126 23.64 16.27 7.06
N VAL A 127 23.63 17.57 7.32
CA VAL A 127 23.55 18.61 6.28
C VAL A 127 24.98 19.07 5.98
N THR A 128 25.41 18.95 4.72
CA THR A 128 26.74 19.38 4.26
C THR A 128 26.56 20.49 3.22
N ASP A 129 27.21 21.62 3.41
CA ASP A 129 27.11 22.80 2.54
C ASP A 129 25.65 23.24 2.28
N GLY A 130 24.82 23.19 3.33
CA GLY A 130 23.40 23.54 3.26
C GLY A 130 22.53 22.51 2.49
N LYS A 131 23.05 21.31 2.24
CA LYS A 131 22.35 20.28 1.48
C LYS A 131 22.23 18.97 2.26
N ALA A 132 21.08 18.34 2.16
CA ALA A 132 20.85 16.94 2.52
C ALA A 132 20.17 16.22 1.36
N SER A 133 20.45 14.92 1.22
CA SER A 133 19.85 14.09 0.15
C SER A 133 19.40 12.78 0.73
N PHE A 134 18.18 12.39 0.42
CA PHE A 134 17.61 11.10 0.82
C PHE A 134 16.63 10.60 -0.23
N ARG A 135 16.28 9.32 -0.17
CA ARG A 135 15.24 8.72 -1.00
C ARG A 135 13.97 8.57 -0.18
N GLY A 136 12.86 9.11 -0.67
CA GLY A 136 11.58 9.06 0.02
C GLY A 136 10.41 8.85 -0.91
N PHE A 137 9.26 8.53 -0.34
CA PHE A 137 7.98 8.48 -1.04
C PHE A 137 7.43 9.89 -1.27
N TYR A 138 6.51 10.06 -2.20
CA TYR A 138 5.76 11.30 -2.32
C TYR A 138 4.96 11.58 -1.05
N GLY A 139 4.95 12.83 -0.63
CA GLY A 139 4.28 13.21 0.59
C GLY A 139 4.74 14.55 1.15
N THR A 140 4.16 14.94 2.27
CA THR A 140 4.59 16.11 3.03
C THR A 140 5.53 15.65 4.15
N TYR A 141 6.71 16.24 4.16
CA TYR A 141 7.76 15.99 5.14
C TYR A 141 7.80 17.10 6.17
N GLU A 142 7.96 16.72 7.42
CA GLU A 142 8.36 17.64 8.48
C GLU A 142 9.87 17.53 8.67
N LEU A 143 10.55 18.66 8.55
CA LEU A 143 11.99 18.76 8.69
C LEU A 143 12.30 19.36 10.06
N THR A 144 13.17 18.69 10.82
CA THR A 144 13.64 19.15 12.11
C THR A 144 15.17 19.25 12.10
N ALA A 145 15.71 20.26 12.76
CA ALA A 145 17.14 20.39 12.99
C ALA A 145 17.38 21.07 14.33
N ASP A 146 18.46 20.76 15.01
CA ASP A 146 18.80 21.32 16.32
C ASP A 146 18.95 22.85 16.24
N GLY A 147 18.25 23.58 17.12
CA GLY A 147 18.26 25.04 17.15
C GLY A 147 17.41 25.71 16.08
N TYR A 148 16.55 24.96 15.35
CA TYR A 148 15.66 25.49 14.35
C TYR A 148 14.21 25.08 14.59
N ALA A 149 13.28 25.94 14.24
CA ALA A 149 11.85 25.62 14.23
C ALA A 149 11.56 24.57 13.13
N PRO A 150 10.64 23.61 13.40
CA PRO A 150 10.22 22.66 12.40
C PRO A 150 9.66 23.34 11.14
N SER A 151 9.99 22.81 9.99
CA SER A 151 9.49 23.32 8.70
C SER A 151 8.89 22.18 7.89
N ARG A 152 7.96 22.51 6.98
CA ARG A 152 7.31 21.50 6.13
C ARG A 152 7.62 21.72 4.66
N VAL A 153 7.79 20.62 3.94
CA VAL A 153 7.99 20.61 2.49
C VAL A 153 7.20 19.46 1.87
N THR A 154 6.59 19.73 0.72
CA THR A 154 5.87 18.70 -0.04
C THR A 154 6.72 18.24 -1.21
N TYR A 155 6.88 16.93 -1.33
CA TYR A 155 7.47 16.25 -2.47
C TYR A 155 6.34 15.54 -3.22
N GLY A 156 5.94 16.07 -4.37
CA GLY A 156 4.68 15.70 -5.03
C GLY A 156 4.80 15.06 -6.40
N SER A 157 5.98 15.10 -7.04
CA SER A 157 6.16 14.52 -8.37
C SER A 157 7.58 14.03 -8.63
N ALA A 158 7.73 13.18 -9.63
CA ALA A 158 9.04 12.64 -10.05
C ALA A 158 9.96 13.70 -10.66
N GLU A 159 9.41 14.79 -11.17
CA GLU A 159 10.18 15.91 -11.73
C GLU A 159 10.78 16.80 -10.64
N GLN A 160 10.18 16.79 -9.45
CA GLN A 160 10.67 17.55 -8.31
C GLN A 160 11.87 16.82 -7.67
N ARG A 161 13.07 17.19 -8.09
CA ARG A 161 14.31 16.55 -7.60
C ARG A 161 14.97 17.28 -6.44
N ALA A 162 14.56 18.51 -6.17
CA ALA A 162 15.08 19.32 -5.08
C ALA A 162 14.01 20.29 -4.55
N ALA A 163 14.13 20.64 -3.30
CA ALA A 163 13.36 21.72 -2.68
C ALA A 163 14.30 22.56 -1.80
N THR A 164 14.08 23.87 -1.77
CA THR A 164 14.75 24.76 -0.83
C THR A 164 13.81 25.03 0.33
N VAL A 165 14.29 24.81 1.54
CA VAL A 165 13.54 25.08 2.77
C VAL A 165 14.35 26.02 3.63
N VAL A 166 13.74 27.15 4.00
CA VAL A 166 14.34 28.11 4.93
C VAL A 166 13.84 27.75 6.32
N MET A 167 14.76 27.37 7.21
CA MET A 167 14.45 27.09 8.62
C MET A 167 14.82 28.31 9.49
N GLN A 168 13.92 28.69 10.40
CA GLN A 168 14.12 29.79 11.32
C GLN A 168 14.80 29.29 12.58
N ARG A 169 15.82 29.99 13.06
CA ARG A 169 16.43 29.73 14.36
C ARG A 169 15.43 29.99 15.49
N GLN A 170 15.42 29.10 16.45
CA GLN A 170 14.71 29.31 17.73
C GLN A 170 15.52 30.14 18.68
#